data_134126b7b9926f6d7a76687b3b619017
#
_entry.id   134126b7b9926f6d7a76687b3b619017
#
_cell.length_a   1.000
_cell.length_b   1.000
_cell.length_c   1.000
_cell.angle_alpha   90.00
_cell.angle_beta   90.00
_cell.angle_gamma   90.00
#
_symmetry.space_group_name_H-M   'P 1'
#
loop_
_entity.id
_entity.type
_entity.pdbx_description
1 polymer ?
#
loop_
_entity_poly.entity_id
_entity_poly.type
_entity_poly.pdbx_seq_one_letter_code
_entity_poly.pdbx_strand_id
1 'polypeptide(L)'
;LEESFWAELGISTITRVGESGIYYAINKNRPDIKEELDDAMRALDEAVPFYTADLYKRHFSLDYTPILTGEEKAWLTEHGAIRMGFLTSDSGVSTFDPATGKLTGAITDYIQFAADCLGNQELKFQLVGYDSKEAELDALRSGEIDMIFHCDQNPNLAEEYHFTRTNTTWITNLMAVTNKQYFNENNVN
;
A
#
# COMPACT_ATOMS: atom_id res chain seq x y z
N LEU A 1 11.26 17.01 -15.15
CA LEU A 1 11.68 17.07 -16.57
C LEU A 1 11.01 15.90 -17.26
N GLU A 2 10.16 16.20 -18.22
CA GLU A 2 9.21 15.27 -18.81
C GLU A 2 9.92 14.21 -19.67
N GLU A 3 9.49 12.94 -19.57
CA GLU A 3 9.95 11.87 -20.47
C GLU A 3 9.70 12.20 -21.94
N SER A 4 8.64 12.96 -22.24
CA SER A 4 8.40 13.50 -23.58
C SER A 4 9.58 14.31 -24.09
N PHE A 5 10.18 15.14 -23.24
CA PHE A 5 11.37 15.92 -23.58
C PHE A 5 12.61 15.02 -23.82
N TRP A 6 12.77 13.98 -23.02
CA TRP A 6 13.86 13.03 -23.19
C TRP A 6 13.69 12.18 -24.45
N ALA A 7 12.45 11.75 -24.74
CA ALA A 7 12.12 10.98 -25.93
C ALA A 7 12.41 11.78 -27.22
N GLU A 8 12.10 13.07 -27.25
CA GLU A 8 12.43 13.97 -28.36
C GLU A 8 13.93 14.09 -28.59
N LEU A 9 14.73 13.96 -27.53
CA LEU A 9 16.19 13.96 -27.60
C LEU A 9 16.80 12.58 -27.86
N GLY A 10 15.98 11.55 -28.03
CA GLY A 10 16.46 10.18 -28.22
C GLY A 10 17.12 9.59 -26.96
N ILE A 11 16.79 10.12 -25.79
CA ILE A 11 17.32 9.67 -24.49
C ILE A 11 16.25 8.81 -23.81
N SER A 12 16.66 7.66 -23.28
CA SER A 12 15.78 6.78 -22.50
C SER A 12 16.37 6.50 -21.12
N THR A 13 15.48 6.29 -20.14
CA THR A 13 15.88 5.87 -18.79
C THR A 13 16.41 4.44 -18.81
N ILE A 14 17.57 4.24 -18.20
CA ILE A 14 18.21 2.90 -18.12
C ILE A 14 17.86 2.24 -16.79
N THR A 15 17.96 3.00 -15.69
CA THR A 15 17.70 2.49 -14.34
C THR A 15 17.49 3.65 -13.34
N ARG A 16 16.80 3.37 -12.25
CA ARG A 16 16.70 4.27 -11.09
C ARG A 16 17.97 4.14 -10.26
N VAL A 17 18.63 5.26 -10.00
CA VAL A 17 19.86 5.32 -9.19
C VAL A 17 19.64 5.86 -7.79
N GLY A 18 18.45 6.38 -7.49
CA GLY A 18 18.11 6.91 -6.17
C GLY A 18 16.84 7.76 -6.18
N GLU A 19 16.53 8.29 -5.02
CA GLU A 19 15.41 9.20 -4.78
C GLU A 19 15.92 10.52 -4.20
N SER A 20 15.27 11.63 -4.51
CA SER A 20 15.56 12.95 -3.96
C SER A 20 14.28 13.57 -3.43
N GLY A 21 14.27 13.92 -2.14
CA GLY A 21 13.18 14.65 -1.53
C GLY A 21 13.09 16.08 -2.05
N ILE A 22 11.87 16.58 -2.22
CA ILE A 22 11.57 17.98 -2.53
C ILE A 22 11.05 18.64 -1.28
N TYR A 23 11.59 19.80 -0.94
CA TYR A 23 11.31 20.50 0.31
C TYR A 23 10.96 21.95 0.07
N TYR A 24 10.13 22.51 0.96
CA TYR A 24 9.98 23.96 1.06
C TYR A 24 11.19 24.56 1.76
N ALA A 25 11.72 25.65 1.23
CA ALA A 25 12.77 26.43 1.88
C ALA A 25 12.15 27.62 2.58
N ILE A 26 12.36 27.74 3.90
CA ILE A 26 11.79 28.79 4.74
C ILE A 26 12.93 29.63 5.33
N ASN A 27 12.69 30.94 5.42
CA ASN A 27 13.65 31.85 6.06
C ASN A 27 13.91 31.42 7.51
N LYS A 28 15.18 31.27 7.89
CA LYS A 28 15.60 30.84 9.22
C LYS A 28 15.04 31.72 10.37
N ASN A 29 14.72 32.98 10.08
CA ASN A 29 14.13 33.91 11.05
C ASN A 29 12.60 33.78 11.16
N ARG A 30 11.99 32.84 10.47
CA ARG A 30 10.54 32.58 10.47
C ARG A 30 10.24 31.13 10.85
N PRO A 31 10.63 30.68 12.06
CA PRO A 31 10.29 29.33 12.54
C PRO A 31 8.78 29.12 12.69
N ASP A 32 8.03 30.19 12.93
CA ASP A 32 6.58 30.21 12.97
C ASP A 32 5.95 29.68 11.67
N ILE A 33 6.44 30.12 10.51
CA ILE A 33 5.95 29.63 9.21
C ILE A 33 6.29 28.16 9.02
N LYS A 34 7.47 27.72 9.47
CA LYS A 34 7.86 26.32 9.37
C LYS A 34 6.92 25.41 10.14
N GLU A 35 6.63 25.76 11.38
CA GLU A 35 5.76 24.97 12.27
C GLU A 35 4.34 24.89 11.71
N GLU A 36 3.79 26.04 11.30
CA GLU A 36 2.45 26.12 10.72
C GLU A 36 2.31 25.32 9.41
N LEU A 37 3.35 25.33 8.57
CA LEU A 37 3.37 24.57 7.32
C LEU A 37 3.51 23.07 7.56
N ASP A 38 4.38 22.66 8.49
CA ASP A 38 4.56 21.25 8.86
C ASP A 38 3.24 20.67 9.44
N ASP A 39 2.53 21.45 10.26
CA ASP A 39 1.23 21.05 10.81
C ASP A 39 0.15 20.98 9.73
N ALA A 40 0.11 21.94 8.83
CA ALA A 40 -0.83 21.93 7.70
C ALA A 40 -0.58 20.74 6.75
N MET A 41 0.68 20.41 6.49
CA MET A 41 1.03 19.24 5.67
C MET A 41 0.61 17.93 6.34
N ARG A 42 0.84 17.80 7.66
CA ARG A 42 0.38 16.64 8.43
C ARG A 42 -1.14 16.51 8.41
N ALA A 43 -1.86 17.61 8.65
CA ALA A 43 -3.32 17.62 8.59
C ALA A 43 -3.86 17.28 7.19
N LEU A 44 -3.15 17.69 6.14
CA LEU A 44 -3.51 17.34 4.76
C LEU A 44 -3.33 15.84 4.50
N ASP A 45 -2.23 15.25 4.93
CA ASP A 45 -1.96 13.81 4.78
C ASP A 45 -2.99 12.97 5.56
N GLU A 46 -3.41 13.44 6.74
CA GLU A 46 -4.46 12.80 7.53
C GLU A 46 -5.86 12.92 6.89
N ALA A 47 -6.18 14.11 6.34
CA ALA A 47 -7.50 14.38 5.76
C ALA A 47 -7.67 13.78 4.36
N VAL A 48 -6.60 13.74 3.57
CA VAL A 48 -6.62 13.24 2.19
C VAL A 48 -5.42 12.33 1.97
N PRO A 49 -5.49 11.09 2.44
CA PRO A 49 -4.46 10.08 2.19
C PRO A 49 -4.19 9.98 0.68
N PHE A 50 -2.93 9.93 0.30
CA PHE A 50 -2.47 9.88 -1.10
C PHE A 50 -2.56 11.19 -1.90
N TYR A 51 -2.87 12.33 -1.28
CA TYR A 51 -2.90 13.63 -1.97
C TYR A 51 -1.62 13.90 -2.76
N THR A 52 -0.47 13.62 -2.16
CA THR A 52 0.85 13.80 -2.80
C THR A 52 1.02 12.90 -4.03
N ALA A 53 0.56 11.64 -3.95
CA ALA A 53 0.60 10.71 -5.07
C ALA A 53 -0.33 11.15 -6.21
N ASP A 54 -1.52 11.62 -5.88
CA ASP A 54 -2.48 12.17 -6.86
C ASP A 54 -1.97 13.44 -7.52
N LEU A 55 -1.31 14.31 -6.73
CA LEU A 55 -0.70 15.53 -7.24
C LEU A 55 0.43 15.18 -8.22
N TYR A 56 1.28 14.23 -7.84
CA TYR A 56 2.34 13.75 -8.69
C TYR A 56 1.80 13.19 -10.01
N LYS A 57 0.82 12.29 -9.95
CA LYS A 57 0.16 11.70 -11.11
C LYS A 57 -0.49 12.77 -12.01
N ARG A 58 -1.07 13.81 -11.44
CA ARG A 58 -1.74 14.89 -12.18
C ARG A 58 -0.78 15.81 -12.93
N HIS A 59 0.36 16.12 -12.35
CA HIS A 59 1.27 17.13 -12.86
C HIS A 59 2.53 16.60 -13.50
N PHE A 60 2.91 15.39 -13.15
CA PHE A 60 4.10 14.75 -13.71
C PHE A 60 3.73 13.55 -14.58
N SER A 61 2.46 13.48 -15.02
CA SER A 61 1.77 12.46 -15.79
C SER A 61 2.69 11.69 -16.74
N LEU A 62 3.57 10.97 -16.16
CA LEU A 62 4.29 9.93 -16.81
C LEU A 62 3.50 8.66 -16.48
N ASP A 63 3.35 7.80 -17.43
CA ASP A 63 3.14 6.40 -17.15
C ASP A 63 4.33 5.98 -16.27
N TYR A 64 4.20 6.32 -14.96
CA TYR A 64 5.22 5.96 -13.98
C TYR A 64 5.13 4.45 -13.76
N THR A 65 5.68 3.75 -14.70
CA THR A 65 6.09 2.36 -14.45
C THR A 65 7.35 2.45 -13.61
N PRO A 66 7.33 2.04 -12.34
CA PRO A 66 8.52 2.03 -11.52
C PRO A 66 9.60 1.25 -12.24
N ILE A 67 10.71 1.89 -12.52
CA ILE A 67 11.84 1.20 -13.14
C ILE A 67 12.51 0.40 -12.04
N LEU A 68 12.32 -0.90 -12.08
CA LEU A 68 13.01 -1.82 -11.19
C LEU A 68 14.51 -1.76 -11.43
N THR A 69 15.27 -1.76 -10.37
CA THR A 69 16.73 -1.93 -10.43
C THR A 69 17.08 -3.31 -10.96
N GLY A 70 18.31 -3.50 -11.39
CA GLY A 70 18.80 -4.82 -11.82
C GLY A 70 18.69 -5.89 -10.72
N GLU A 71 18.89 -5.50 -9.46
CA GLU A 71 18.77 -6.38 -8.29
C GLU A 71 17.32 -6.78 -8.03
N GLU A 72 16.37 -5.83 -8.10
CA GLU A 72 14.94 -6.09 -7.95
C GLU A 72 14.42 -7.04 -9.04
N LYS A 73 14.84 -6.85 -10.29
CA LYS A 73 14.50 -7.74 -11.42
C LYS A 73 15.06 -9.13 -11.24
N ALA A 74 16.31 -9.24 -10.82
CA ALA A 74 16.95 -10.52 -10.54
C ALA A 74 16.23 -11.27 -9.41
N TRP A 75 15.88 -10.54 -8.34
CA TRP A 75 15.12 -11.10 -7.21
C TRP A 75 13.74 -11.63 -7.66
N LEU A 76 12.96 -10.84 -8.40
CA LEU A 76 11.65 -11.28 -8.92
C LEU A 76 11.78 -12.52 -9.82
N THR A 77 12.82 -12.59 -10.64
CA THR A 77 13.06 -13.71 -11.53
C THR A 77 13.41 -14.97 -10.75
N GLU A 78 14.24 -14.86 -9.72
CA GLU A 78 14.69 -15.98 -8.89
C GLU A 78 13.58 -16.44 -7.94
N HIS A 79 12.86 -15.52 -7.31
CA HIS A 79 11.78 -15.81 -6.37
C HIS A 79 10.55 -16.41 -7.07
N GLY A 80 10.23 -15.95 -8.25
CA GLY A 80 9.03 -16.34 -9.00
C GLY A 80 7.76 -15.67 -8.49
N ALA A 81 6.65 -16.42 -8.36
CA ALA A 81 5.40 -15.85 -7.90
C ALA A 81 5.42 -15.61 -6.37
N ILE A 82 5.00 -14.42 -5.94
CA ILE A 82 4.82 -14.09 -4.53
C ILE A 82 3.57 -14.79 -4.01
N ARG A 83 3.72 -15.64 -3.00
CA ARG A 83 2.61 -16.35 -2.37
C ARG A 83 1.93 -15.45 -1.37
N MET A 84 0.70 -15.03 -1.70
CA MET A 84 -0.10 -14.09 -0.89
C MET A 84 -1.27 -14.80 -0.26
N GLY A 85 -1.30 -14.84 1.08
CA GLY A 85 -2.44 -15.30 1.87
C GLY A 85 -3.57 -14.27 1.88
N PHE A 86 -4.82 -14.75 1.94
CA PHE A 86 -6.00 -13.93 2.14
C PHE A 86 -7.09 -14.71 2.87
N LEU A 87 -7.97 -14.01 3.57
CA LEU A 87 -9.16 -14.64 4.18
C LEU A 87 -10.23 -14.87 3.13
N THR A 88 -10.79 -16.09 3.08
CA THR A 88 -11.86 -16.46 2.13
C THR A 88 -13.15 -15.69 2.33
N SER A 89 -13.35 -15.14 3.54
CA SER A 89 -14.51 -14.35 3.91
C SER A 89 -14.10 -13.18 4.80
N ASP A 90 -13.79 -12.04 4.18
CA ASP A 90 -13.50 -10.79 4.88
C ASP A 90 -14.21 -9.63 4.18
N SER A 91 -15.25 -9.11 4.82
CA SER A 91 -16.21 -8.19 4.21
C SER A 91 -15.56 -6.96 3.58
N GLY A 92 -15.70 -6.81 2.26
CA GLY A 92 -15.14 -5.71 1.49
C GLY A 92 -13.67 -5.85 1.16
N VAL A 93 -12.90 -6.66 1.88
CA VAL A 93 -11.46 -6.89 1.68
C VAL A 93 -11.26 -8.05 0.72
N SER A 94 -11.80 -9.21 1.04
CA SER A 94 -11.72 -10.41 0.21
C SER A 94 -12.95 -11.30 0.39
N THR A 95 -13.50 -11.76 -0.71
CA THR A 95 -14.60 -12.74 -0.72
C THR A 95 -14.32 -13.75 -1.83
N PHE A 96 -14.17 -14.99 -1.45
CA PHE A 96 -13.94 -16.11 -2.36
C PHE A 96 -15.20 -16.96 -2.52
N ASP A 97 -15.62 -17.16 -3.74
CA ASP A 97 -16.71 -18.07 -4.08
C ASP A 97 -16.14 -19.42 -4.50
N PRO A 98 -16.23 -20.48 -3.67
CA PRO A 98 -15.67 -21.78 -3.99
C PRO A 98 -16.37 -22.48 -5.16
N ALA A 99 -17.62 -22.11 -5.46
CA ALA A 99 -18.37 -22.71 -6.57
C ALA A 99 -17.88 -22.22 -7.95
N THR A 100 -17.47 -20.97 -8.01
CA THR A 100 -16.99 -20.35 -9.26
C THR A 100 -15.49 -20.14 -9.30
N GLY A 101 -14.79 -20.29 -8.16
CA GLY A 101 -13.37 -19.95 -8.02
C GLY A 101 -13.09 -18.46 -8.10
N LYS A 102 -14.11 -17.60 -7.97
CA LYS A 102 -14.00 -16.16 -8.14
C LYS A 102 -13.62 -15.49 -6.81
N LEU A 103 -12.53 -14.72 -6.84
CA LEU A 103 -12.15 -13.81 -5.79
C LEU A 103 -12.62 -12.38 -6.13
N THR A 104 -13.15 -11.66 -5.16
CA THR A 104 -13.59 -10.26 -5.27
C THR A 104 -13.21 -9.48 -4.01
N GLY A 105 -13.24 -8.15 -4.08
CA GLY A 105 -12.93 -7.26 -2.96
C GLY A 105 -11.68 -6.41 -3.24
N ALA A 106 -11.28 -5.62 -2.27
CA ALA A 106 -10.13 -4.70 -2.37
C ALA A 106 -8.82 -5.40 -2.79
N ILE A 107 -8.66 -6.68 -2.43
CA ILE A 107 -7.50 -7.48 -2.83
C ILE A 107 -7.31 -7.55 -4.34
N THR A 108 -8.40 -7.72 -5.11
CA THR A 108 -8.32 -7.82 -6.58
C THR A 108 -7.89 -6.50 -7.21
N ASP A 109 -8.40 -5.39 -6.71
CA ASP A 109 -8.05 -4.06 -7.19
C ASP A 109 -6.60 -3.72 -6.83
N TYR A 110 -6.17 -4.12 -5.62
CA TYR A 110 -4.78 -3.90 -5.19
C TYR A 110 -3.79 -4.70 -6.03
N ILE A 111 -4.07 -5.97 -6.32
CA ILE A 111 -3.23 -6.82 -7.17
C ILE A 111 -3.13 -6.23 -8.59
N GLN A 112 -4.26 -5.81 -9.15
CA GLN A 112 -4.28 -5.18 -10.46
C GLN A 112 -3.48 -3.88 -10.47
N PHE A 113 -3.65 -3.04 -9.46
CA PHE A 113 -2.90 -1.80 -9.32
C PHE A 113 -1.38 -2.06 -9.20
N ALA A 114 -0.97 -3.05 -8.40
CA ALA A 114 0.43 -3.42 -8.25
C ALA A 114 1.04 -3.93 -9.57
N ALA A 115 0.28 -4.75 -10.30
CA ALA A 115 0.69 -5.24 -11.62
C ALA A 115 0.83 -4.10 -12.64
N ASP A 116 -0.13 -3.17 -12.65
CA ASP A 116 -0.11 -2.00 -13.55
C ASP A 116 1.08 -1.08 -13.23
N CYS A 117 1.38 -0.87 -11.95
CA CYS A 117 2.53 -0.08 -11.52
C CYS A 117 3.86 -0.66 -12.00
N LEU A 118 3.99 -1.99 -12.10
CA LEU A 118 5.21 -2.69 -12.50
C LEU A 118 5.22 -3.10 -13.97
N GLY A 119 4.27 -2.61 -14.77
CA GLY A 119 4.22 -2.89 -16.21
C GLY A 119 3.71 -4.30 -16.56
N ASN A 120 2.89 -4.90 -15.73
CA ASN A 120 2.12 -6.15 -15.97
C ASN A 120 2.92 -7.43 -16.24
N GLN A 121 4.24 -7.41 -16.26
CA GLN A 121 5.00 -8.57 -16.76
C GLN A 121 5.88 -9.27 -15.74
N GLU A 122 6.25 -8.59 -14.67
CA GLU A 122 7.29 -9.08 -13.77
C GLU A 122 6.74 -9.55 -12.42
N LEU A 123 5.65 -8.95 -11.93
CA LEU A 123 5.05 -9.30 -10.64
C LEU A 123 3.92 -10.33 -10.80
N LYS A 124 4.10 -11.49 -10.22
CA LYS A 124 3.08 -12.55 -10.20
C LYS A 124 2.70 -12.88 -8.78
N PHE A 125 1.40 -13.02 -8.52
CA PHE A 125 0.90 -13.49 -7.24
C PHE A 125 0.30 -14.89 -7.36
N GLN A 126 0.65 -15.73 -6.39
CA GLN A 126 -0.05 -16.99 -6.13
C GLN A 126 -0.91 -16.78 -4.89
N LEU A 127 -2.23 -16.76 -5.07
CA LEU A 127 -3.19 -16.49 -4.01
C LEU A 127 -3.54 -17.76 -3.26
N VAL A 128 -3.48 -17.71 -1.92
CA VAL A 128 -3.79 -18.83 -1.03
C VAL A 128 -4.85 -18.40 -0.03
N GLY A 129 -6.04 -19.01 -0.10
CA GLY A 129 -7.17 -18.68 0.76
C GLY A 129 -7.13 -19.42 2.10
N TYR A 130 -7.44 -18.73 3.19
CA TYR A 130 -7.54 -19.26 4.54
C TYR A 130 -8.91 -18.94 5.15
N ASP A 131 -9.44 -19.85 5.94
CA ASP A 131 -10.75 -19.69 6.60
C ASP A 131 -10.64 -18.97 7.94
N SER A 132 -9.43 -18.83 8.48
CA SER A 132 -9.19 -18.10 9.74
C SER A 132 -7.89 -17.31 9.70
N LYS A 133 -7.84 -16.25 10.49
CA LYS A 133 -6.66 -15.39 10.64
C LYS A 133 -5.48 -16.14 11.28
N GLU A 134 -5.76 -17.05 12.20
CA GLU A 134 -4.74 -17.87 12.86
C GLU A 134 -4.05 -18.78 11.84
N ALA A 135 -4.81 -19.45 10.96
CA ALA A 135 -4.24 -20.32 9.94
C ALA A 135 -3.39 -19.55 8.93
N GLU A 136 -3.83 -18.36 8.53
CA GLU A 136 -3.11 -17.45 7.66
C GLU A 136 -1.77 -16.98 8.28
N LEU A 137 -1.81 -16.60 9.57
CA LEU A 137 -0.61 -16.17 10.29
C LEU A 137 0.37 -17.31 10.56
N ASP A 138 -0.12 -18.53 10.83
CA ASP A 138 0.72 -19.71 10.96
C ASP A 138 1.41 -20.07 9.64
N ALA A 139 0.72 -19.95 8.52
CA ALA A 139 1.29 -20.15 7.20
C ALA A 139 2.37 -19.09 6.87
N LEU A 140 2.16 -17.83 7.25
CA LEU A 140 3.16 -16.79 7.13
C LEU A 140 4.40 -17.11 7.99
N ARG A 141 4.20 -17.48 9.25
CA ARG A 141 5.27 -17.82 10.18
C ARG A 141 6.10 -19.02 9.70
N SER A 142 5.45 -20.01 9.12
CA SER A 142 6.14 -21.21 8.60
C SER A 142 6.85 -21.00 7.26
N GLY A 143 6.60 -19.86 6.58
CA GLY A 143 7.10 -19.59 5.24
C GLY A 143 6.35 -20.34 4.14
N GLU A 144 5.15 -20.86 4.41
CA GLU A 144 4.26 -21.40 3.39
C GLU A 144 3.79 -20.32 2.43
N ILE A 145 3.56 -19.11 2.95
CA ILE A 145 3.28 -17.90 2.17
C ILE A 145 4.29 -16.80 2.48
N ASP A 146 4.46 -15.88 1.56
CA ASP A 146 5.46 -14.80 1.65
C ASP A 146 4.88 -13.53 2.27
N MET A 147 3.58 -13.30 2.09
CA MET A 147 2.86 -12.15 2.63
C MET A 147 1.39 -12.46 2.84
N ILE A 148 0.73 -11.62 3.62
CA ILE A 148 -0.73 -11.63 3.79
C ILE A 148 -1.33 -10.34 3.30
N PHE A 149 -2.51 -10.42 2.73
CA PHE A 149 -3.32 -9.28 2.38
C PHE A 149 -4.31 -9.03 3.48
N HIS A 150 -4.08 -8.09 4.07
CA HIS A 150 -3.99 -7.05 5.06
C HIS A 150 -3.64 -7.60 6.46
N CYS A 151 -3.02 -6.74 7.25
CA CYS A 151 -2.68 -7.01 8.63
C CYS A 151 -3.00 -5.78 9.48
N ASP A 152 -3.54 -6.04 10.67
CA ASP A 152 -3.84 -5.01 11.65
C ASP A 152 -2.58 -4.38 12.24
N GLN A 153 -2.74 -3.20 12.85
CA GLN A 153 -1.66 -2.52 13.54
C GLN A 153 -1.26 -3.14 14.89
N ASN A 154 -1.79 -4.31 15.25
CA ASN A 154 -1.47 -4.93 16.52
C ASN A 154 0.02 -5.34 16.58
N PRO A 155 0.85 -4.66 17.41
CA PRO A 155 2.27 -4.96 17.47
C PRO A 155 2.57 -6.34 18.05
N ASN A 156 1.70 -6.85 18.93
CA ASN A 156 1.89 -8.16 19.56
C ASN A 156 1.81 -9.30 18.54
N LEU A 157 0.97 -9.18 17.52
CA LEU A 157 0.89 -10.18 16.45
C LEU A 157 2.18 -10.27 15.64
N ALA A 158 2.81 -9.13 15.33
CA ALA A 158 4.06 -9.12 14.59
C ALA A 158 5.20 -9.81 15.36
N GLU A 159 5.22 -9.64 16.68
CA GLU A 159 6.19 -10.29 17.56
C GLU A 159 5.91 -11.79 17.73
N GLU A 160 4.67 -12.18 17.96
CA GLU A 160 4.22 -13.55 18.16
C GLU A 160 4.41 -14.42 16.91
N TYR A 161 4.06 -13.90 15.74
CA TYR A 161 4.14 -14.61 14.47
C TYR A 161 5.39 -14.29 13.63
N HIS A 162 6.33 -13.52 14.19
CA HIS A 162 7.65 -13.22 13.60
C HIS A 162 7.59 -12.61 12.18
N PHE A 163 6.70 -11.65 11.96
CA PHE A 163 6.63 -10.93 10.69
C PHE A 163 6.93 -9.44 10.84
N THR A 164 7.22 -8.78 9.74
CA THR A 164 7.35 -7.32 9.65
C THR A 164 6.20 -6.75 8.81
N ARG A 165 5.85 -5.49 9.06
CA ARG A 165 4.82 -4.78 8.33
C ARG A 165 5.43 -3.84 7.30
N THR A 166 4.77 -3.70 6.17
CA THR A 166 5.07 -2.67 5.18
C THR A 166 4.65 -1.29 5.70
N ASN A 167 4.88 -0.26 4.91
CA ASN A 167 4.19 1.02 5.09
C ASN A 167 2.67 0.83 4.96
N THR A 168 1.90 1.74 5.56
CA THR A 168 0.44 1.70 5.53
C THR A 168 -0.06 1.72 4.07
N THR A 169 -0.89 0.75 3.72
CA THR A 169 -1.50 0.65 2.39
C THR A 169 -2.80 1.44 2.29
N TRP A 170 -3.62 1.46 3.35
CA TRP A 170 -4.81 2.32 3.50
C TRP A 170 -5.13 2.55 4.97
N ILE A 171 -5.96 3.55 5.22
CA ILE A 171 -6.42 3.91 6.56
C ILE A 171 -7.92 3.67 6.63
N THR A 172 -8.37 3.01 7.69
CA THR A 172 -9.79 2.84 8.02
C THR A 172 -10.13 3.53 9.32
N ASN A 173 -11.37 4.01 9.44
CA ASN A 173 -11.85 4.61 10.66
C ASN A 173 -12.27 3.52 11.65
N LEU A 174 -11.78 3.60 12.88
CA LEU A 174 -12.32 2.82 13.99
C LEU A 174 -13.57 3.51 14.50
N MET A 175 -14.70 2.81 14.48
CA MET A 175 -15.98 3.32 14.95
C MET A 175 -16.46 2.53 16.16
N ALA A 176 -16.79 3.25 17.24
CA ALA A 176 -17.54 2.65 18.33
C ALA A 176 -19.00 2.49 17.91
N VAL A 177 -19.53 1.28 18.05
CA VAL A 177 -20.92 0.98 17.74
C VAL A 177 -21.68 0.57 18.99
N THR A 178 -22.92 1.02 19.12
CA THR A 178 -23.83 0.61 20.19
C THR A 178 -25.22 0.39 19.64
N ASN A 179 -26.03 -0.36 20.36
CA ASN A 179 -27.44 -0.50 20.00
C ASN A 179 -28.13 0.87 20.06
N LYS A 180 -28.85 1.24 19.01
CA LYS A 180 -29.51 2.55 18.87
C LYS A 180 -30.40 2.92 20.07
N GLN A 181 -31.02 1.95 20.75
CA GLN A 181 -31.84 2.18 21.95
C GLN A 181 -31.04 2.61 23.19
N TYR A 182 -29.71 2.34 23.21
CA TYR A 182 -28.80 2.74 24.30
C TYR A 182 -27.97 3.97 23.97
N PHE A 183 -28.09 4.49 22.73
CA PHE A 183 -27.37 5.67 22.32
C PHE A 183 -27.98 6.92 22.98
N ASN A 184 -27.18 7.64 23.75
CA ASN A 184 -27.51 8.92 24.30
C ASN A 184 -26.39 9.90 23.96
N GLU A 185 -26.69 10.91 23.13
CA GLU A 185 -25.74 11.91 22.66
C GLU A 185 -25.02 12.66 23.80
N ASN A 186 -25.63 12.70 25.00
CA ASN A 186 -25.03 13.37 26.15
C ASN A 186 -23.97 12.54 26.89
N ASN A 187 -23.76 11.28 26.50
CA ASN A 187 -22.77 10.39 27.11
C ASN A 187 -21.51 10.18 26.24
N VAL A 188 -21.43 10.87 25.11
CA VAL A 188 -20.25 10.84 24.24
C VAL A 188 -19.43 12.11 24.51
N ASN A 189 -18.52 12.04 25.48
CA ASN A 189 -17.47 13.04 25.72
C ASN A 189 -16.12 12.49 25.32
#